data_fc98acc6e6b743ef6c292b1cf3598c6e
#
_entry.id   fc98acc6e6b743ef6c292b1cf3598c6e
#
_cell.length_a   1.000
_cell.length_b   1.000
_cell.length_c   1.000
_cell.angle_alpha   90.00
_cell.angle_beta   90.00
_cell.angle_gamma   90.00
#
_symmetry.space_group_name_H-M   'P 1'
#
loop_
_entity.id
_entity.type
_entity.pdbx_description
1 polymer ?
#
loop_
_entity_poly.entity_id
_entity_poly.type
_entity_poly.pdbx_seq_one_letter_code
_entity_poly.pdbx_strand_id
1 'polypeptide(L)'
;MSEIFEPKNIIVTGGCGFIGSNFVHYVVDNHPGVHDTALDQLTYAGHPENIARLPSDCVELVVGDICDAELLDRIVPGHDAIVHYAAESHNDNSIADPEPFLRTNVEGTFRLLEAVRKYGIRYHHVSTDEVYGDLALDDPAKFTEETPYHPSSPYSSTKASSDMLVRAWTRTYGLRATISNCSNNYGPYQHVEKFIPRQITNIIDGVRPKLYGRGENVRDWIHTEDHSSAVWDILTKGHMGETYLIGADGEKDNITVLRMILEAMGRDPEDFDWVADRPGHDRRYAIDSTKLQRELGWRPAHTDFAEGLRQTIDWYVANESWWRPAKEATEARYRAQ
;
A
#
# COMPACT_ATOMS: atom_id res chain seq x y z
N MET A 1 -27.38 -14.12 0.35
CA MET A 1 -26.56 -13.05 0.95
C MET A 1 -25.54 -13.74 1.84
N SER A 2 -24.26 -13.59 1.57
CA SER A 2 -23.21 -14.07 2.48
C SER A 2 -23.38 -13.33 3.81
N GLU A 3 -23.20 -14.05 4.92
CA GLU A 3 -23.19 -13.46 6.25
C GLU A 3 -22.08 -12.41 6.33
N ILE A 4 -22.43 -11.19 6.74
CA ILE A 4 -21.42 -10.12 6.94
C ILE A 4 -20.54 -10.53 8.12
N PHE A 5 -19.24 -10.51 7.91
CA PHE A 5 -18.28 -10.80 8.96
C PHE A 5 -18.05 -9.56 9.84
N GLU A 6 -18.24 -9.70 11.13
CA GLU A 6 -18.09 -8.63 12.12
C GLU A 6 -16.92 -8.93 13.07
N PRO A 7 -15.66 -8.61 12.70
CA PRO A 7 -14.52 -8.82 13.55
C PRO A 7 -14.56 -7.91 14.79
N LYS A 8 -13.99 -8.41 15.90
CA LYS A 8 -13.79 -7.64 17.13
C LYS A 8 -12.33 -7.37 17.41
N ASN A 9 -11.46 -8.30 17.03
CA ASN A 9 -10.02 -8.20 17.23
C ASN A 9 -9.33 -8.57 15.90
N ILE A 10 -8.57 -7.65 15.33
CA ILE A 10 -7.83 -7.89 14.10
C ILE A 10 -6.34 -7.62 14.27
N ILE A 11 -5.51 -8.37 13.56
CA ILE A 11 -4.08 -8.07 13.44
C ILE A 11 -3.87 -7.34 12.13
N VAL A 12 -3.21 -6.17 12.17
CA VAL A 12 -2.78 -5.40 11.01
C VAL A 12 -1.26 -5.47 10.93
N THR A 13 -0.73 -6.33 10.04
CA THR A 13 0.72 -6.39 9.86
C THR A 13 1.19 -5.24 9.00
N GLY A 14 2.37 -4.67 9.29
CA GLY A 14 2.80 -3.42 8.67
C GLY A 14 1.98 -2.21 9.13
N GLY A 15 1.38 -2.29 10.34
CA GLY A 15 0.46 -1.29 10.88
C GLY A 15 1.11 0.05 11.22
N CYS A 16 2.44 0.15 11.25
CA CYS A 16 3.18 1.40 11.38
C CYS A 16 3.70 1.95 10.05
N GLY A 17 3.50 1.22 8.93
CA GLY A 17 3.82 1.68 7.58
C GLY A 17 2.75 2.64 7.03
N PHE A 18 2.99 3.17 5.83
CA PHE A 18 2.10 4.14 5.16
C PHE A 18 0.64 3.65 5.06
N ILE A 19 0.41 2.58 4.30
CA ILE A 19 -0.96 2.14 4.00
C ILE A 19 -1.58 1.45 5.23
N GLY A 20 -0.78 0.64 5.96
CA GLY A 20 -1.26 -0.06 7.15
C GLY A 20 -1.72 0.88 8.26
N SER A 21 -0.97 1.95 8.54
CA SER A 21 -1.38 2.94 9.56
C SER A 21 -2.65 3.70 9.16
N ASN A 22 -2.81 4.06 7.87
CA ASN A 22 -4.06 4.66 7.38
C ASN A 22 -5.26 3.71 7.54
N PHE A 23 -5.04 2.39 7.34
CA PHE A 23 -6.09 1.41 7.60
C PHE A 23 -6.44 1.33 9.10
N VAL A 24 -5.44 1.32 9.99
CA VAL A 24 -5.67 1.36 11.45
C VAL A 24 -6.47 2.61 11.84
N HIS A 25 -6.09 3.81 11.33
CA HIS A 25 -6.87 5.03 11.54
C HIS A 25 -8.31 4.89 11.04
N TYR A 26 -8.48 4.38 9.82
CA TYR A 26 -9.81 4.17 9.23
C TYR A 26 -10.70 3.26 10.10
N VAL A 27 -10.15 2.17 10.62
CA VAL A 27 -10.89 1.24 11.49
C VAL A 27 -11.30 1.92 12.80
N VAL A 28 -10.37 2.60 13.46
CA VAL A 28 -10.65 3.32 14.72
C VAL A 28 -11.75 4.37 14.53
N ASP A 29 -11.70 5.12 13.44
CA ASP A 29 -12.62 6.24 13.20
C ASP A 29 -14.01 5.78 12.76
N ASN A 30 -14.10 4.68 11.99
CA ASN A 30 -15.34 4.26 11.34
C ASN A 30 -15.98 2.98 11.93
N HIS A 31 -15.21 2.19 12.70
CA HIS A 31 -15.68 0.89 13.23
C HIS A 31 -15.46 0.78 14.74
N PRO A 32 -16.15 1.61 15.55
CA PRO A 32 -15.97 1.60 16.99
C PRO A 32 -16.32 0.22 17.58
N GLY A 33 -15.44 -0.27 18.45
CA GLY A 33 -15.56 -1.60 19.08
C GLY A 33 -14.76 -2.70 18.37
N VAL A 34 -14.00 -2.37 17.33
CA VAL A 34 -12.92 -3.21 16.79
C VAL A 34 -11.61 -2.81 17.46
N HIS A 35 -10.84 -3.81 17.88
CA HIS A 35 -9.50 -3.64 18.44
C HIS A 35 -8.45 -4.08 17.42
N ASP A 36 -7.48 -3.19 17.14
CA ASP A 36 -6.38 -3.43 16.21
C ASP A 36 -5.10 -3.78 16.96
N THR A 37 -4.50 -4.93 16.64
CA THR A 37 -3.12 -5.25 17.00
C THR A 37 -2.22 -4.94 15.81
N ALA A 38 -1.53 -3.80 15.83
CA ALA A 38 -0.57 -3.41 14.83
C ALA A 38 0.74 -4.19 15.04
N LEU A 39 1.01 -5.18 14.17
CA LEU A 39 2.28 -5.92 14.17
C LEU A 39 3.22 -5.28 13.16
N ASP A 40 4.36 -4.76 13.61
CA ASP A 40 5.35 -4.12 12.74
C ASP A 40 6.77 -4.38 13.22
N GLN A 41 7.70 -4.59 12.29
CA GLN A 41 9.11 -4.78 12.60
C GLN A 41 9.84 -3.45 12.84
N LEU A 42 9.20 -2.32 12.52
CA LEU A 42 9.76 -0.97 12.61
C LEU A 42 11.08 -0.83 11.82
N THR A 43 11.05 -1.27 10.56
CA THR A 43 12.14 -1.02 9.61
C THR A 43 12.16 0.45 9.19
N TYR A 44 12.91 0.81 8.16
CA TYR A 44 13.09 2.19 7.73
C TYR A 44 11.79 2.95 7.37
N ALA A 45 10.71 2.24 7.03
CA ALA A 45 9.42 2.80 6.64
C ALA A 45 8.31 2.61 7.69
N GLY A 46 8.58 1.90 8.78
CA GLY A 46 7.65 1.68 9.89
C GLY A 46 7.89 2.72 11.01
N HIS A 47 6.93 3.64 11.19
CA HIS A 47 7.02 4.71 12.18
C HIS A 47 5.94 4.53 13.25
N PRO A 48 6.27 4.19 14.51
CA PRO A 48 5.28 4.02 15.57
C PRO A 48 4.48 5.31 15.84
N GLU A 49 5.04 6.48 15.51
CA GLU A 49 4.37 7.78 15.60
C GLU A 49 3.11 7.84 14.71
N ASN A 50 3.02 7.01 13.66
CA ASN A 50 1.86 6.97 12.77
C ASN A 50 0.58 6.57 13.51
N ILE A 51 0.68 5.75 14.54
CA ILE A 51 -0.46 5.26 15.34
C ILE A 51 -0.43 5.71 16.79
N ALA A 52 0.63 6.39 17.25
CA ALA A 52 0.84 6.73 18.67
C ALA A 52 -0.23 7.64 19.27
N ARG A 53 -1.00 8.35 18.44
CA ARG A 53 -2.08 9.25 18.89
C ARG A 53 -3.44 8.58 18.96
N LEU A 54 -3.56 7.34 18.50
CA LEU A 54 -4.79 6.58 18.55
C LEU A 54 -5.06 6.10 19.99
N PRO A 55 -6.33 5.92 20.38
CA PRO A 55 -6.69 5.47 21.71
C PRO A 55 -6.09 4.08 22.02
N SER A 56 -5.43 3.93 23.16
CA SER A 56 -4.76 2.69 23.56
C SER A 56 -5.72 1.56 23.90
N ASP A 57 -6.98 1.83 24.06
CA ASP A 57 -8.05 0.84 24.20
C ASP A 57 -8.59 0.34 22.85
N CYS A 58 -8.19 0.98 21.75
CA CYS A 58 -8.53 0.57 20.39
C CYS A 58 -7.35 -0.03 19.63
N VAL A 59 -6.10 0.38 19.94
CA VAL A 59 -4.91 -0.02 19.19
C VAL A 59 -3.78 -0.43 20.12
N GLU A 60 -3.21 -1.61 19.87
CA GLU A 60 -1.99 -2.11 20.51
C GLU A 60 -0.86 -2.24 19.46
N LEU A 61 0.35 -1.79 19.80
CA LEU A 61 1.55 -2.02 18.97
C LEU A 61 2.32 -3.24 19.49
N VAL A 62 2.49 -4.22 18.61
CA VAL A 62 3.41 -5.36 18.81
C VAL A 62 4.61 -5.18 17.87
N VAL A 63 5.80 -4.97 18.44
CA VAL A 63 7.03 -4.89 17.64
C VAL A 63 7.56 -6.29 17.38
N GLY A 64 7.65 -6.68 16.09
CA GLY A 64 8.11 -8.02 15.72
C GLY A 64 8.06 -8.31 14.23
N ASP A 65 8.69 -9.43 13.86
CA ASP A 65 8.84 -9.91 12.50
C ASP A 65 7.75 -10.94 12.15
N ILE A 66 7.07 -10.77 11.04
CA ILE A 66 6.08 -11.74 10.53
C ILE A 66 6.68 -13.11 10.19
N CYS A 67 8.02 -13.19 10.04
CA CYS A 67 8.73 -14.45 9.87
C CYS A 67 8.94 -15.23 11.18
N ASP A 68 8.69 -14.60 12.35
CA ASP A 68 8.82 -15.24 13.66
C ASP A 68 7.55 -16.06 14.01
N ALA A 69 7.62 -17.37 13.76
CA ALA A 69 6.52 -18.29 14.03
C ALA A 69 6.13 -18.36 15.52
N GLU A 70 7.10 -18.22 16.44
CA GLU A 70 6.81 -18.23 17.88
C GLU A 70 6.08 -16.97 18.32
N LEU A 71 6.42 -15.82 17.74
CA LEU A 71 5.67 -14.58 17.95
C LEU A 71 4.24 -14.74 17.45
N LEU A 72 4.06 -15.24 16.20
CA LEU A 72 2.73 -15.44 15.64
C LEU A 72 1.89 -16.41 16.50
N ASP A 73 2.50 -17.46 17.04
CA ASP A 73 1.82 -18.40 17.95
C ASP A 73 1.37 -17.75 19.27
N ARG A 74 2.01 -16.67 19.69
CA ARG A 74 1.61 -15.93 20.90
C ARG A 74 0.51 -14.92 20.63
N ILE A 75 0.54 -14.23 19.47
CA ILE A 75 -0.35 -13.09 19.23
C ILE A 75 -1.62 -13.45 18.43
N VAL A 76 -1.56 -14.44 17.53
CA VAL A 76 -2.72 -14.78 16.69
C VAL A 76 -3.91 -15.35 17.44
N PRO A 77 -3.73 -16.16 18.52
CA PRO A 77 -4.86 -16.65 19.31
C PRO A 77 -5.74 -15.52 19.87
N GLY A 78 -7.05 -15.63 19.71
CA GLY A 78 -8.03 -14.64 20.18
C GLY A 78 -8.35 -13.51 19.18
N HIS A 79 -7.68 -13.49 18.02
CA HIS A 79 -8.04 -12.60 16.93
C HIS A 79 -9.00 -13.29 15.95
N ASP A 80 -9.78 -12.46 15.25
CA ASP A 80 -10.79 -12.91 14.27
C ASP A 80 -10.22 -12.90 12.84
N ALA A 81 -9.26 -12.00 12.58
CA ALA A 81 -8.68 -11.84 11.26
C ALA A 81 -7.25 -11.27 11.30
N ILE A 82 -6.53 -11.49 10.20
CA ILE A 82 -5.29 -10.77 9.86
C ILE A 82 -5.52 -9.97 8.56
N VAL A 83 -5.15 -8.69 8.57
CA VAL A 83 -5.02 -7.85 7.38
C VAL A 83 -3.53 -7.62 7.13
N HIS A 84 -3.02 -8.14 6.02
CA HIS A 84 -1.57 -8.23 5.79
C HIS A 84 -1.08 -7.13 4.86
N TYR A 85 -0.47 -6.07 5.45
CA TYR A 85 0.19 -4.98 4.73
C TYR A 85 1.73 -5.06 4.80
N ALA A 86 2.31 -5.82 5.73
CA ALA A 86 3.75 -5.88 5.88
C ALA A 86 4.42 -6.39 4.60
N ALA A 87 5.29 -5.58 4.02
CA ALA A 87 6.03 -5.92 2.80
C ALA A 87 7.26 -5.02 2.65
N GLU A 88 8.31 -5.53 2.05
CA GLU A 88 9.30 -4.71 1.37
C GLU A 88 8.70 -4.24 0.04
N SER A 89 8.74 -2.91 -0.26
CA SER A 89 7.91 -2.33 -1.34
C SER A 89 8.59 -1.30 -2.22
N HIS A 90 9.90 -1.03 -2.06
CA HIS A 90 10.60 -0.03 -2.87
C HIS A 90 11.33 -0.71 -4.03
N ASN A 91 10.89 -0.43 -5.28
CA ASN A 91 11.44 -1.09 -6.47
C ASN A 91 12.97 -0.96 -6.59
N ASP A 92 13.53 0.25 -6.42
CA ASP A 92 14.97 0.46 -6.56
C ASP A 92 15.76 -0.33 -5.51
N ASN A 93 15.25 -0.45 -4.28
CA ASN A 93 15.84 -1.30 -3.26
C ASN A 93 15.78 -2.78 -3.66
N SER A 94 14.69 -3.24 -4.30
CA SER A 94 14.55 -4.63 -4.75
C SER A 94 15.54 -5.00 -5.86
N ILE A 95 15.90 -4.03 -6.69
CA ILE A 95 16.92 -4.21 -7.74
C ILE A 95 18.33 -4.25 -7.12
N ALA A 96 18.58 -3.42 -6.11
CA ALA A 96 19.88 -3.36 -5.45
C ALA A 96 20.14 -4.57 -4.53
N ASP A 97 19.12 -5.00 -3.78
CA ASP A 97 19.18 -6.13 -2.84
C ASP A 97 17.83 -6.83 -2.76
N PRO A 98 17.61 -7.93 -3.51
CA PRO A 98 16.34 -8.65 -3.54
C PRO A 98 16.09 -9.58 -2.34
N GLU A 99 17.11 -9.95 -1.55
CA GLU A 99 16.98 -10.96 -0.48
C GLU A 99 15.95 -10.56 0.59
N PRO A 100 15.92 -9.31 1.12
CA PRO A 100 14.90 -8.89 2.07
C PRO A 100 13.47 -9.02 1.53
N PHE A 101 13.27 -8.83 0.22
CA PHE A 101 11.97 -8.96 -0.44
C PHE A 101 11.48 -10.41 -0.46
N LEU A 102 12.37 -11.37 -0.75
CA LEU A 102 12.03 -12.80 -0.68
C LEU A 102 11.66 -13.19 0.75
N ARG A 103 12.44 -12.76 1.72
CA ARG A 103 12.22 -13.07 3.13
C ARG A 103 10.89 -12.50 3.62
N THR A 104 10.69 -11.19 3.47
CA THR A 104 9.49 -10.53 4.00
C THR A 104 8.25 -10.91 3.20
N ASN A 105 8.28 -10.75 1.87
CA ASN A 105 7.07 -10.89 1.06
C ASN A 105 6.67 -12.35 0.86
N VAL A 106 7.62 -13.27 0.72
CA VAL A 106 7.32 -14.69 0.44
C VAL A 106 7.33 -15.53 1.71
N GLU A 107 8.43 -15.55 2.46
CA GLU A 107 8.51 -16.34 3.70
C GLU A 107 7.56 -15.78 4.76
N GLY A 108 7.50 -14.46 4.95
CA GLY A 108 6.58 -13.83 5.90
C GLY A 108 5.12 -14.17 5.60
N THR A 109 4.70 -14.08 4.32
CA THR A 109 3.35 -14.51 3.91
C THR A 109 3.12 -15.98 4.21
N PHE A 110 4.08 -16.86 3.91
CA PHE A 110 3.98 -18.28 4.26
C PHE A 110 3.75 -18.50 5.77
N ARG A 111 4.50 -17.81 6.64
CA ARG A 111 4.36 -17.92 8.10
C ARG A 111 2.97 -17.48 8.57
N LEU A 112 2.46 -16.37 8.03
CA LEU A 112 1.10 -15.92 8.33
C LEU A 112 0.05 -16.92 7.87
N LEU A 113 0.17 -17.50 6.68
CA LEU A 113 -0.76 -18.50 6.18
C LEU A 113 -0.79 -19.78 7.05
N GLU A 114 0.37 -20.22 7.55
CA GLU A 114 0.42 -21.36 8.50
C GLU A 114 -0.23 -21.01 9.85
N ALA A 115 -0.05 -19.78 10.36
CA ALA A 115 -0.75 -19.30 11.55
C ALA A 115 -2.26 -19.23 11.32
N VAL A 116 -2.71 -18.65 10.20
CA VAL A 116 -4.14 -18.60 9.82
C VAL A 116 -4.73 -20.00 9.72
N ARG A 117 -4.02 -20.95 9.11
CA ARG A 117 -4.42 -22.36 9.02
C ARG A 117 -4.55 -23.00 10.40
N LYS A 118 -3.59 -22.75 11.28
CA LYS A 118 -3.55 -23.33 12.64
C LYS A 118 -4.69 -22.84 13.52
N TYR A 119 -5.00 -21.54 13.45
CA TYR A 119 -5.99 -20.91 14.33
C TYR A 119 -7.37 -20.71 13.70
N GLY A 120 -7.51 -20.96 12.39
CA GLY A 120 -8.79 -20.95 11.70
C GLY A 120 -9.43 -19.56 11.55
N ILE A 121 -8.63 -18.49 11.58
CA ILE A 121 -9.10 -17.10 11.46
C ILE A 121 -9.22 -16.65 10.00
N ARG A 122 -9.83 -15.47 9.75
CA ARG A 122 -9.93 -14.89 8.41
C ARG A 122 -8.61 -14.20 8.01
N TYR A 123 -8.32 -14.12 6.72
CA TYR A 123 -7.09 -13.49 6.20
C TYR A 123 -7.40 -12.61 4.99
N HIS A 124 -6.88 -11.39 5.00
CA HIS A 124 -6.89 -10.54 3.83
C HIS A 124 -5.45 -10.18 3.45
N HIS A 125 -5.08 -10.49 2.20
CA HIS A 125 -3.76 -10.19 1.63
C HIS A 125 -3.81 -8.95 0.75
N VAL A 126 -3.07 -7.92 1.13
CA VAL A 126 -2.92 -6.70 0.33
C VAL A 126 -1.74 -6.85 -0.62
N SER A 127 -2.00 -6.82 -1.92
CA SER A 127 -1.02 -6.91 -2.99
C SER A 127 -1.03 -5.65 -3.85
N THR A 128 -0.50 -5.69 -5.05
CA THR A 128 -0.26 -4.56 -5.94
C THR A 128 -0.66 -4.89 -7.38
N ASP A 129 -1.00 -3.89 -8.16
CA ASP A 129 -1.21 -3.99 -9.61
C ASP A 129 0.08 -4.33 -10.38
N GLU A 130 1.25 -4.07 -9.80
CA GLU A 130 2.55 -4.38 -10.42
C GLU A 130 2.75 -5.88 -10.69
N VAL A 131 1.94 -6.77 -10.09
CA VAL A 131 1.97 -8.22 -10.38
C VAL A 131 1.51 -8.54 -11.81
N TYR A 132 0.73 -7.65 -12.44
CA TYR A 132 0.22 -7.81 -13.80
C TYR A 132 1.20 -7.36 -14.89
N GLY A 133 2.30 -6.68 -14.51
CA GLY A 133 3.23 -6.05 -15.45
C GLY A 133 2.79 -4.64 -15.81
N ASP A 134 3.09 -4.20 -17.02
CA ASP A 134 2.69 -2.87 -17.50
C ASP A 134 1.85 -2.93 -18.79
N LEU A 135 1.14 -1.84 -19.05
CA LEU A 135 0.38 -1.60 -20.26
C LEU A 135 1.13 -0.60 -21.16
N ALA A 136 0.93 -0.67 -22.48
CA ALA A 136 1.39 0.37 -23.38
C ALA A 136 0.63 1.68 -23.10
N LEU A 137 1.25 2.82 -23.36
CA LEU A 137 0.65 4.14 -23.11
C LEU A 137 -0.63 4.38 -23.93
N ASP A 138 -0.71 3.80 -25.12
CA ASP A 138 -1.81 3.91 -26.06
C ASP A 138 -2.80 2.73 -26.00
N ASP A 139 -2.57 1.76 -25.11
CA ASP A 139 -3.49 0.63 -24.90
C ASP A 139 -4.67 1.07 -24.03
N PRO A 140 -5.94 0.96 -24.47
CA PRO A 140 -7.10 1.30 -23.66
C PRO A 140 -7.42 0.26 -22.58
N ALA A 141 -6.74 -0.89 -22.54
CA ALA A 141 -7.01 -1.97 -21.60
C ALA A 141 -6.72 -1.54 -20.15
N LYS A 142 -7.41 -2.18 -19.22
CA LYS A 142 -7.17 -2.12 -17.78
C LYS A 142 -6.93 -3.53 -17.25
N PHE A 143 -6.17 -3.64 -16.16
CA PHE A 143 -6.04 -4.89 -15.44
C PHE A 143 -7.37 -5.29 -14.80
N THR A 144 -7.70 -6.57 -14.92
CA THR A 144 -8.85 -7.22 -14.30
C THR A 144 -8.35 -8.42 -13.48
N GLU A 145 -9.22 -9.03 -12.69
CA GLU A 145 -8.91 -10.23 -11.93
C GLU A 145 -8.51 -11.43 -12.81
N GLU A 146 -8.88 -11.39 -14.11
CA GLU A 146 -8.54 -12.42 -15.12
C GLU A 146 -7.20 -12.15 -15.83
N THR A 147 -6.60 -10.96 -15.62
CA THR A 147 -5.31 -10.62 -16.24
C THR A 147 -4.21 -11.54 -15.73
N PRO A 148 -3.44 -12.20 -16.60
CA PRO A 148 -2.31 -13.03 -16.19
C PRO A 148 -1.23 -12.21 -15.49
N TYR A 149 -0.60 -12.80 -14.48
CA TYR A 149 0.54 -12.18 -13.80
C TYR A 149 1.76 -12.15 -14.71
N HIS A 150 2.39 -11.00 -14.83
CA HIS A 150 3.59 -10.77 -15.64
C HIS A 150 4.53 -9.75 -14.97
N PRO A 151 4.97 -10.01 -13.71
CA PRO A 151 5.75 -9.05 -12.92
C PRO A 151 7.10 -8.71 -13.59
N SER A 152 7.49 -7.42 -13.52
CA SER A 152 8.67 -6.87 -14.20
C SER A 152 9.87 -6.62 -13.28
N SER A 153 9.70 -6.69 -11.96
CA SER A 153 10.73 -6.39 -10.98
C SER A 153 10.87 -7.49 -9.92
N PRO A 154 11.99 -7.54 -9.14
CA PRO A 154 12.09 -8.46 -8.00
C PRO A 154 10.97 -8.21 -6.97
N TYR A 155 10.62 -6.96 -6.70
CA TYR A 155 9.48 -6.62 -5.83
C TYR A 155 8.17 -7.24 -6.33
N SER A 156 7.76 -6.90 -7.56
CA SER A 156 6.49 -7.40 -8.11
C SER A 156 6.47 -8.92 -8.25
N SER A 157 7.63 -9.56 -8.53
CA SER A 157 7.76 -11.02 -8.57
C SER A 157 7.55 -11.65 -7.19
N THR A 158 8.05 -11.04 -6.11
CA THR A 158 7.82 -11.54 -4.75
C THR A 158 6.36 -11.34 -4.31
N LYS A 159 5.70 -10.24 -4.72
CA LYS A 159 4.27 -10.02 -4.48
C LYS A 159 3.41 -11.02 -5.26
N ALA A 160 3.71 -11.26 -6.53
CA ALA A 160 3.04 -12.31 -7.32
C ALA A 160 3.21 -13.70 -6.69
N SER A 161 4.41 -14.01 -6.16
CA SER A 161 4.67 -15.26 -5.45
C SER A 161 3.83 -15.39 -4.19
N SER A 162 3.69 -14.32 -3.39
CA SER A 162 2.85 -14.33 -2.19
C SER A 162 1.35 -14.49 -2.53
N ASP A 163 0.86 -13.84 -3.58
CA ASP A 163 -0.52 -14.04 -4.07
C ASP A 163 -0.77 -15.50 -4.45
N MET A 164 0.20 -16.15 -5.12
CA MET A 164 0.10 -17.57 -5.48
C MET A 164 0.12 -18.48 -4.25
N LEU A 165 0.87 -18.14 -3.19
CA LEU A 165 0.81 -18.87 -1.91
C LEU A 165 -0.59 -18.75 -1.30
N VAL A 166 -1.17 -17.56 -1.22
CA VAL A 166 -2.52 -17.34 -0.69
C VAL A 166 -3.55 -18.19 -1.45
N ARG A 167 -3.52 -18.15 -2.79
CA ARG A 167 -4.42 -18.95 -3.64
C ARG A 167 -4.24 -20.46 -3.41
N ALA A 168 -2.98 -20.92 -3.31
CA ALA A 168 -2.67 -22.33 -3.08
C ALA A 168 -3.18 -22.80 -1.70
N TRP A 169 -2.95 -22.03 -0.63
CA TRP A 169 -3.41 -22.35 0.72
C TRP A 169 -4.93 -22.35 0.81
N THR A 170 -5.57 -21.36 0.20
CA THR A 170 -7.04 -21.29 0.11
C THR A 170 -7.60 -22.54 -0.56
N ARG A 171 -7.07 -22.92 -1.73
CA ARG A 171 -7.54 -24.07 -2.48
C ARG A 171 -7.24 -25.41 -1.79
N THR A 172 -6.03 -25.55 -1.23
CA THR A 172 -5.55 -26.83 -0.69
C THR A 172 -6.07 -27.09 0.71
N TYR A 173 -6.13 -26.07 1.54
CA TYR A 173 -6.44 -26.20 2.97
C TYR A 173 -7.76 -25.53 3.36
N GLY A 174 -8.46 -24.90 2.43
CA GLY A 174 -9.74 -24.26 2.68
C GLY A 174 -9.64 -22.99 3.54
N LEU A 175 -8.53 -22.24 3.46
CA LEU A 175 -8.38 -20.99 4.21
C LEU A 175 -9.45 -19.99 3.79
N ARG A 176 -9.98 -19.27 4.79
CA ARG A 176 -10.90 -18.16 4.57
C ARG A 176 -10.10 -16.89 4.23
N ALA A 177 -9.57 -16.83 3.01
CA ALA A 177 -8.71 -15.75 2.56
C ALA A 177 -9.29 -14.99 1.38
N THR A 178 -8.95 -13.71 1.29
CA THR A 178 -9.20 -12.83 0.13
C THR A 178 -7.91 -12.11 -0.24
N ILE A 179 -7.79 -11.67 -1.50
CA ILE A 179 -6.65 -10.89 -2.01
C ILE A 179 -7.19 -9.57 -2.55
N SER A 180 -6.45 -8.48 -2.36
CA SER A 180 -6.63 -7.26 -3.13
C SER A 180 -5.35 -6.87 -3.87
N ASN A 181 -5.48 -6.45 -5.14
CA ASN A 181 -4.41 -5.82 -5.90
C ASN A 181 -4.79 -4.35 -6.07
N CYS A 182 -4.02 -3.44 -5.47
CA CYS A 182 -4.36 -2.02 -5.47
C CYS A 182 -3.47 -1.21 -6.39
N SER A 183 -4.02 -0.09 -6.86
CA SER A 183 -3.30 0.96 -7.58
C SER A 183 -2.43 1.82 -6.65
N ASN A 184 -1.77 2.84 -7.22
CA ASN A 184 -0.84 3.68 -6.48
C ASN A 184 -1.54 4.53 -5.42
N ASN A 185 -1.27 4.23 -4.16
CA ASN A 185 -1.80 4.98 -3.02
C ASN A 185 -1.08 6.31 -2.83
N TYR A 186 -1.82 7.36 -2.45
CA TYR A 186 -1.29 8.64 -1.98
C TYR A 186 -2.07 9.13 -0.76
N GLY A 187 -1.46 9.98 0.06
CA GLY A 187 -2.08 10.50 1.27
C GLY A 187 -1.10 10.72 2.43
N PRO A 188 -1.60 10.93 3.65
CA PRO A 188 -0.81 11.08 4.87
C PRO A 188 0.12 9.90 5.15
N TYR A 189 1.24 10.15 5.84
CA TYR A 189 2.20 9.14 6.29
C TYR A 189 2.96 8.39 5.18
N GLN A 190 2.87 8.79 3.91
CA GLN A 190 3.65 8.16 2.84
C GLN A 190 5.13 8.54 2.96
N HIS A 191 6.02 7.54 2.92
CA HIS A 191 7.47 7.75 3.08
C HIS A 191 8.04 8.68 2.01
N VAL A 192 8.93 9.58 2.41
CA VAL A 192 9.49 10.69 1.59
C VAL A 192 10.31 10.25 0.38
N GLU A 193 10.63 8.97 0.23
CA GLU A 193 11.28 8.43 -0.97
C GLU A 193 10.30 8.26 -2.15
N LYS A 194 8.99 8.18 -1.87
CA LYS A 194 7.95 8.00 -2.87
C LYS A 194 7.68 9.29 -3.64
N PHE A 195 7.16 9.16 -4.87
CA PHE A 195 7.08 10.25 -5.84
C PHE A 195 6.40 11.52 -5.29
N ILE A 196 5.14 11.46 -4.87
CA ILE A 196 4.39 12.63 -4.40
C ILE A 196 5.05 13.28 -3.17
N PRO A 197 5.32 12.58 -2.06
CA PRO A 197 5.93 13.22 -0.88
C PRO A 197 7.34 13.73 -1.15
N ARG A 198 8.12 13.09 -2.03
CA ARG A 198 9.45 13.59 -2.38
C ARG A 198 9.39 14.93 -3.07
N GLN A 199 8.46 15.10 -4.03
CA GLN A 199 8.32 16.39 -4.71
C GLN A 199 7.84 17.48 -3.75
N ILE A 200 6.84 17.19 -2.90
CA ILE A 200 6.33 18.13 -1.90
C ILE A 200 7.46 18.58 -0.95
N THR A 201 8.18 17.63 -0.36
CA THR A 201 9.25 17.93 0.60
C THR A 201 10.46 18.62 -0.04
N ASN A 202 10.77 18.33 -1.31
CA ASN A 202 11.77 19.07 -2.07
C ASN A 202 11.36 20.54 -2.24
N ILE A 203 10.12 20.80 -2.61
CA ILE A 203 9.62 22.19 -2.81
C ILE A 203 9.64 22.96 -1.49
N ILE A 204 9.27 22.33 -0.37
CA ILE A 204 9.36 22.94 0.96
C ILE A 204 10.82 23.34 1.29
N ASP A 205 11.79 22.47 0.94
CA ASP A 205 13.23 22.73 1.15
C ASP A 205 13.85 23.68 0.14
N GLY A 206 13.08 24.21 -0.83
CA GLY A 206 13.60 25.04 -1.91
C GLY A 206 14.47 24.28 -2.91
N VAL A 207 14.40 22.96 -2.92
CA VAL A 207 15.10 22.09 -3.89
C VAL A 207 14.19 21.88 -5.11
N ARG A 208 14.74 22.07 -6.30
CA ARG A 208 13.97 21.82 -7.52
C ARG A 208 13.59 20.34 -7.62
N PRO A 209 12.31 20.03 -7.87
CA PRO A 209 11.86 18.68 -8.17
C PRO A 209 12.59 18.06 -9.35
N LYS A 210 12.66 16.73 -9.38
CA LYS A 210 13.29 15.97 -10.46
C LYS A 210 12.29 15.02 -11.09
N LEU A 211 12.24 14.97 -12.41
CA LEU A 211 11.34 14.11 -13.18
C LEU A 211 12.13 13.15 -14.07
N TYR A 212 11.87 11.85 -13.94
CA TYR A 212 12.52 10.82 -14.73
C TYR A 212 12.02 10.79 -16.18
N GLY A 213 12.96 10.60 -17.11
CA GLY A 213 12.68 10.42 -18.54
C GLY A 213 11.89 11.60 -19.12
N ARG A 214 10.71 11.31 -19.67
CA ARG A 214 9.77 12.32 -20.21
C ARG A 214 8.56 12.56 -19.29
N GLY A 215 8.51 11.89 -18.15
CA GLY A 215 7.40 12.00 -17.22
C GLY A 215 6.07 11.39 -17.70
N GLU A 216 6.10 10.61 -18.78
CA GLU A 216 4.92 10.03 -19.45
C GLU A 216 4.38 8.78 -18.76
N ASN A 217 5.06 8.28 -17.71
CA ASN A 217 4.62 7.10 -16.99
C ASN A 217 3.30 7.39 -16.28
N VAL A 218 2.27 6.62 -16.62
CA VAL A 218 0.92 6.78 -16.08
C VAL A 218 0.74 5.86 -14.87
N ARG A 219 0.11 6.40 -13.83
CA ARG A 219 -0.31 5.64 -12.64
C ARG A 219 -1.78 5.89 -12.38
N ASP A 220 -2.47 4.88 -11.90
CA ASP A 220 -3.81 5.01 -11.36
C ASP A 220 -3.66 5.38 -9.87
N TRP A 221 -4.10 6.57 -9.48
CA TRP A 221 -3.92 7.11 -8.14
C TRP A 221 -5.17 6.92 -7.30
N ILE A 222 -5.01 6.39 -6.09
CA ILE A 222 -6.09 6.21 -5.12
C ILE A 222 -5.71 6.82 -3.77
N HIS A 223 -6.65 7.54 -3.14
CA HIS A 223 -6.44 8.04 -1.79
C HIS A 223 -6.43 6.89 -0.78
N THR A 224 -5.55 6.95 0.23
CA THR A 224 -5.41 5.86 1.23
C THR A 224 -6.69 5.57 2.00
N GLU A 225 -7.55 6.55 2.21
CA GLU A 225 -8.83 6.35 2.88
C GLU A 225 -9.79 5.50 2.03
N ASP A 226 -9.83 5.75 0.71
CA ASP A 226 -10.60 4.92 -0.23
C ASP A 226 -10.05 3.49 -0.29
N HIS A 227 -8.72 3.33 -0.31
CA HIS A 227 -8.10 2.02 -0.22
C HIS A 227 -8.48 1.31 1.08
N SER A 228 -8.44 2.00 2.22
CA SER A 228 -8.77 1.45 3.54
C SER A 228 -10.23 0.99 3.60
N SER A 229 -11.16 1.81 3.09
CA SER A 229 -12.58 1.46 3.01
C SER A 229 -12.83 0.25 2.11
N ALA A 230 -12.12 0.13 0.98
CA ALA A 230 -12.19 -1.03 0.10
C ALA A 230 -11.70 -2.30 0.79
N VAL A 231 -10.55 -2.25 1.46
CA VAL A 231 -10.00 -3.39 2.21
C VAL A 231 -10.94 -3.83 3.32
N TRP A 232 -11.56 -2.90 4.04
CA TRP A 232 -12.55 -3.23 5.05
C TRP A 232 -13.78 -3.93 4.45
N ASP A 233 -14.28 -3.43 3.34
CA ASP A 233 -15.42 -4.06 2.64
C ASP A 233 -15.05 -5.45 2.13
N ILE A 234 -13.85 -5.66 1.60
CA ILE A 234 -13.37 -6.97 1.17
C ILE A 234 -13.22 -7.91 2.36
N LEU A 235 -12.64 -7.44 3.47
CA LEU A 235 -12.48 -8.24 4.69
C LEU A 235 -13.82 -8.72 5.23
N THR A 236 -14.84 -7.85 5.24
CA THR A 236 -16.13 -8.11 5.91
C THR A 236 -17.19 -8.73 5.01
N LYS A 237 -17.21 -8.38 3.72
CA LYS A 237 -18.24 -8.76 2.75
C LYS A 237 -17.71 -9.62 1.59
N GLY A 238 -16.38 -9.62 1.35
CA GLY A 238 -15.76 -10.31 0.23
C GLY A 238 -15.99 -11.82 0.21
N HIS A 239 -16.11 -12.39 -0.97
CA HIS A 239 -16.23 -13.82 -1.16
C HIS A 239 -14.87 -14.51 -0.93
N MET A 240 -14.86 -15.53 -0.09
CA MET A 240 -13.62 -16.25 0.24
C MET A 240 -13.04 -16.95 -0.98
N GLY A 241 -11.72 -16.81 -1.14
CA GLY A 241 -10.98 -17.30 -2.30
C GLY A 241 -10.87 -16.32 -3.45
N GLU A 242 -11.62 -15.21 -3.41
CA GLU A 242 -11.65 -14.23 -4.49
C GLU A 242 -10.54 -13.17 -4.36
N THR A 243 -10.16 -12.65 -5.52
CA THR A 243 -9.33 -11.47 -5.68
C THR A 243 -10.21 -10.28 -6.08
N TYR A 244 -9.91 -9.09 -5.56
CA TYR A 244 -10.56 -7.83 -5.91
C TYR A 244 -9.52 -6.79 -6.27
N LEU A 245 -9.74 -6.08 -7.38
CA LEU A 245 -8.89 -4.97 -7.77
C LEU A 245 -9.43 -3.66 -7.18
N ILE A 246 -8.51 -2.86 -6.58
CA ILE A 246 -8.84 -1.61 -5.92
C ILE A 246 -8.21 -0.45 -6.71
N GLY A 247 -9.02 0.31 -7.43
CA GLY A 247 -8.64 1.50 -8.20
C GLY A 247 -9.75 2.53 -8.18
N ALA A 248 -9.41 3.79 -8.46
CA ALA A 248 -10.32 4.92 -8.43
C ALA A 248 -10.49 5.62 -9.78
N ASP A 249 -10.09 4.99 -10.90
CA ASP A 249 -10.04 5.61 -12.24
C ASP A 249 -9.19 6.92 -12.26
N GLY A 250 -8.16 6.97 -11.41
CA GLY A 250 -7.31 8.13 -11.16
C GLY A 250 -6.10 8.24 -12.07
N GLU A 251 -6.15 7.72 -13.30
CA GLU A 251 -5.01 7.69 -14.22
C GLU A 251 -4.46 9.09 -14.50
N LYS A 252 -3.17 9.30 -14.18
CA LYS A 252 -2.42 10.52 -14.50
C LYS A 252 -0.95 10.18 -14.74
N ASP A 253 -0.34 10.86 -15.69
CA ASP A 253 1.09 10.79 -15.90
C ASP A 253 1.86 11.58 -14.84
N ASN A 254 3.12 11.20 -14.63
CA ASN A 254 3.95 11.79 -13.60
C ASN A 254 4.20 13.29 -13.81
N ILE A 255 4.28 13.76 -15.07
CA ILE A 255 4.48 15.18 -15.35
C ILE A 255 3.25 16.00 -14.94
N THR A 256 2.04 15.50 -15.22
CA THR A 256 0.80 16.16 -14.81
C THR A 256 0.72 16.25 -13.28
N VAL A 257 1.01 15.15 -12.57
CA VAL A 257 1.00 15.15 -11.10
C VAL A 257 2.04 16.13 -10.54
N LEU A 258 3.26 16.17 -11.11
CA LEU A 258 4.28 17.14 -10.67
C LEU A 258 3.86 18.58 -10.87
N ARG A 259 3.29 18.91 -12.04
CA ARG A 259 2.76 20.26 -12.32
C ARG A 259 1.66 20.65 -11.34
N MET A 260 0.73 19.74 -11.05
CA MET A 260 -0.32 19.97 -10.05
C MET A 260 0.25 20.24 -8.65
N ILE A 261 1.31 19.54 -8.24
CA ILE A 261 1.99 19.79 -6.95
C ILE A 261 2.62 21.20 -6.95
N LEU A 262 3.35 21.56 -8.01
CA LEU A 262 4.00 22.87 -8.14
C LEU A 262 2.97 24.00 -8.08
N GLU A 263 1.89 23.92 -8.88
CA GLU A 263 0.80 24.89 -8.89
C GLU A 263 0.12 25.02 -7.52
N ALA A 264 -0.22 23.89 -6.88
CA ALA A 264 -0.85 23.90 -5.55
C ALA A 264 0.05 24.51 -4.47
N MET A 265 1.38 24.45 -4.64
CA MET A 265 2.37 25.06 -3.75
C MET A 265 2.82 26.46 -4.21
N GLY A 266 2.11 27.08 -5.17
CA GLY A 266 2.37 28.45 -5.66
C GLY A 266 3.67 28.62 -6.44
N ARG A 267 4.15 27.55 -7.08
CA ARG A 267 5.36 27.55 -7.93
C ARG A 267 5.01 27.51 -9.42
N ASP A 268 5.96 27.88 -10.27
CA ASP A 268 5.84 27.69 -11.71
C ASP A 268 5.70 26.18 -12.02
N PRO A 269 4.69 25.74 -12.79
CA PRO A 269 4.51 24.33 -13.15
C PRO A 269 5.70 23.71 -13.91
N GLU A 270 6.58 24.54 -14.51
CA GLU A 270 7.78 24.09 -15.22
C GLU A 270 9.07 24.20 -14.36
N ASP A 271 8.96 24.55 -13.06
CA ASP A 271 10.12 24.68 -12.17
C ASP A 271 10.63 23.32 -11.64
N PHE A 272 11.09 22.46 -12.56
CA PHE A 272 11.69 21.16 -12.25
C PHE A 272 12.82 20.80 -13.22
N ASP A 273 13.63 19.81 -12.85
CA ASP A 273 14.74 19.30 -13.65
C ASP A 273 14.41 17.94 -14.27
N TRP A 274 14.76 17.74 -15.53
CA TRP A 274 14.71 16.44 -16.19
C TRP A 274 15.94 15.60 -15.78
N VAL A 275 15.72 14.33 -15.46
CA VAL A 275 16.81 13.39 -15.18
C VAL A 275 16.66 12.11 -16.03
N ALA A 276 17.75 11.36 -16.17
CA ALA A 276 17.73 10.11 -16.93
C ALA A 276 16.69 9.14 -16.36
N ASP A 277 16.01 8.42 -17.25
CA ASP A 277 15.03 7.42 -16.84
C ASP A 277 15.72 6.19 -16.20
N ARG A 278 14.99 5.48 -15.33
CA ARG A 278 15.49 4.29 -14.68
C ARG A 278 15.26 3.04 -15.56
N PRO A 279 16.14 2.03 -15.51
CA PRO A 279 15.91 0.75 -16.17
C PRO A 279 14.62 0.07 -15.69
N GLY A 280 13.86 -0.54 -16.62
CA GLY A 280 12.66 -1.29 -16.26
C GLY A 280 11.52 -0.44 -15.71
N HIS A 281 11.44 0.84 -16.07
CA HIS A 281 10.39 1.73 -15.61
C HIS A 281 9.08 1.43 -16.34
N ASP A 282 8.13 0.80 -15.66
CA ASP A 282 6.82 0.47 -16.19
C ASP A 282 6.08 1.72 -16.71
N ARG A 283 5.42 1.56 -17.86
CA ARG A 283 4.84 2.70 -18.60
C ARG A 283 3.49 3.12 -18.06
N ARG A 284 2.56 2.19 -17.91
CA ARG A 284 1.19 2.49 -17.50
C ARG A 284 0.61 1.39 -16.63
N TYR A 285 -0.04 1.81 -15.54
CA TYR A 285 -0.93 0.99 -14.74
C TYR A 285 -2.34 1.57 -14.80
N ALA A 286 -3.33 0.70 -14.97
CA ALA A 286 -4.74 1.04 -14.93
C ALA A 286 -5.54 -0.16 -14.43
N ILE A 287 -6.42 0.07 -13.47
CA ILE A 287 -7.21 -0.97 -12.81
C ILE A 287 -8.69 -0.85 -13.15
N ASP A 288 -9.33 -1.98 -13.40
CA ASP A 288 -10.79 -2.08 -13.44
C ASP A 288 -11.32 -2.61 -12.09
N SER A 289 -11.90 -1.72 -11.29
CA SER A 289 -12.49 -2.05 -9.99
C SER A 289 -13.98 -2.43 -10.07
N THR A 290 -14.50 -2.70 -11.26
CA THR A 290 -15.94 -2.99 -11.48
C THR A 290 -16.45 -4.18 -10.66
N LYS A 291 -15.64 -5.24 -10.50
CA LYS A 291 -16.02 -6.40 -9.67
C LYS A 291 -16.25 -5.99 -8.22
N LEU A 292 -15.29 -5.28 -7.61
CA LEU A 292 -15.41 -4.76 -6.25
C LEU A 292 -16.68 -3.91 -6.08
N GLN A 293 -16.91 -2.99 -7.03
CA GLN A 293 -18.07 -2.11 -7.03
C GLN A 293 -19.39 -2.85 -7.15
N ARG A 294 -19.46 -3.84 -8.07
CA ARG A 294 -20.68 -4.62 -8.34
C ARG A 294 -21.00 -5.56 -7.18
N GLU A 295 -20.02 -6.26 -6.64
CA GLU A 295 -20.25 -7.34 -5.69
C GLU A 295 -20.37 -6.84 -4.25
N LEU A 296 -19.58 -5.82 -3.86
CA LEU A 296 -19.53 -5.33 -2.50
C LEU A 296 -20.19 -3.96 -2.32
N GLY A 297 -20.57 -3.29 -3.41
CA GLY A 297 -21.19 -1.96 -3.38
C GLY A 297 -20.22 -0.82 -3.07
N TRP A 298 -18.92 -1.10 -2.98
CA TRP A 298 -17.91 -0.09 -2.70
C TRP A 298 -17.84 0.97 -3.80
N ARG A 299 -17.53 2.22 -3.41
CA ARG A 299 -17.22 3.34 -4.32
C ARG A 299 -16.17 4.23 -3.68
N PRO A 300 -15.20 4.75 -4.45
CA PRO A 300 -14.27 5.73 -3.92
C PRO A 300 -15.01 7.03 -3.54
N ALA A 301 -14.62 7.63 -2.42
CA ALA A 301 -15.13 8.92 -1.96
C ALA A 301 -14.27 10.07 -2.50
N HIS A 302 -12.94 9.88 -2.61
CA HIS A 302 -11.98 10.86 -3.10
C HIS A 302 -11.85 10.80 -4.63
N THR A 303 -12.89 11.20 -5.35
CA THR A 303 -12.92 11.17 -6.83
C THR A 303 -12.26 12.39 -7.48
N ASP A 304 -12.09 13.48 -6.74
CA ASP A 304 -11.33 14.66 -7.17
C ASP A 304 -9.87 14.55 -6.71
N PHE A 305 -9.01 14.12 -7.63
CA PHE A 305 -7.58 13.99 -7.36
C PHE A 305 -6.92 15.30 -6.96
N ALA A 306 -7.34 16.44 -7.51
CA ALA A 306 -6.74 17.74 -7.18
C ALA A 306 -7.03 18.12 -5.71
N GLU A 307 -8.24 17.85 -5.23
CA GLU A 307 -8.61 18.09 -3.84
C GLU A 307 -7.86 17.13 -2.89
N GLY A 308 -7.80 15.83 -3.19
CA GLY A 308 -7.05 14.87 -2.38
C GLY A 308 -5.54 15.16 -2.36
N LEU A 309 -4.98 15.60 -3.49
CA LEU A 309 -3.59 16.04 -3.56
C LEU A 309 -3.32 17.28 -2.71
N ARG A 310 -4.22 18.27 -2.74
CA ARG A 310 -4.12 19.48 -1.90
C ARG A 310 -4.15 19.12 -0.42
N GLN A 311 -5.06 18.26 0.01
CA GLN A 311 -5.12 17.76 1.41
C GLN A 311 -3.83 17.05 1.80
N THR A 312 -3.26 16.26 0.90
CA THR A 312 -1.96 15.60 1.10
C THR A 312 -0.84 16.62 1.26
N ILE A 313 -0.76 17.65 0.40
CA ILE A 313 0.23 18.74 0.52
C ILE A 313 0.09 19.46 1.85
N ASP A 314 -1.14 19.84 2.23
CA ASP A 314 -1.43 20.53 3.49
C ASP A 314 -0.95 19.70 4.69
N TRP A 315 -1.15 18.37 4.63
CA TRP A 315 -0.66 17.47 5.67
C TRP A 315 0.86 17.49 5.79
N TYR A 316 1.62 17.40 4.66
CA TYR A 316 3.08 17.47 4.69
C TYR A 316 3.60 18.80 5.21
N VAL A 317 2.98 19.91 4.82
CA VAL A 317 3.32 21.24 5.33
C VAL A 317 3.11 21.34 6.84
N ALA A 318 2.02 20.78 7.36
CA ALA A 318 1.69 20.82 8.80
C ALA A 318 2.51 19.84 9.65
N ASN A 319 3.10 18.79 9.05
CA ASN A 319 3.75 17.70 9.78
C ASN A 319 5.25 17.57 9.46
N GLU A 320 5.95 18.70 9.33
CA GLU A 320 7.37 18.72 8.99
C GLU A 320 8.23 17.89 9.97
N SER A 321 7.96 17.98 11.27
CA SER A 321 8.69 17.23 12.28
C SER A 321 8.60 15.71 12.13
N TRP A 322 7.52 15.22 11.49
CA TRP A 322 7.33 13.80 11.22
C TRP A 322 8.23 13.32 10.07
N TRP A 323 8.25 14.04 8.95
CA TRP A 323 8.96 13.58 7.76
C TRP A 323 10.41 14.04 7.66
N ARG A 324 10.83 15.09 8.40
CA ARG A 324 12.18 15.68 8.32
C ARG A 324 13.31 14.66 8.59
N PRO A 325 13.27 13.84 9.65
CA PRO A 325 14.31 12.84 9.88
C PRO A 325 14.44 11.82 8.75
N ALA A 326 13.33 11.32 8.23
CA ALA A 326 13.30 10.38 7.11
C ALA A 326 13.83 11.01 5.81
N LYS A 327 13.54 12.30 5.57
CA LYS A 327 14.06 13.07 4.44
C LYS A 327 15.57 13.20 4.49
N GLU A 328 16.13 13.57 5.64
CA GLU A 328 17.58 13.71 5.84
C GLU A 328 18.31 12.37 5.61
N ALA A 329 17.77 11.27 6.16
CA ALA A 329 18.33 9.94 5.96
C ALA A 329 18.26 9.49 4.49
N THR A 330 17.16 9.76 3.81
CA THR A 330 16.96 9.44 2.39
C THR A 330 17.95 10.21 1.51
N GLU A 331 18.11 11.52 1.72
CA GLU A 331 19.03 12.35 0.95
C GLU A 331 20.51 11.99 1.21
N ALA A 332 20.85 11.59 2.45
CA ALA A 332 22.19 11.09 2.77
C ALA A 332 22.53 9.82 1.98
N ARG A 333 21.57 8.88 1.88
CA ARG A 333 21.71 7.64 1.09
C ARG A 333 21.91 7.93 -0.40
N TYR A 334 21.14 8.84 -0.99
CA TYR A 334 21.27 9.19 -2.41
C TYR A 334 22.57 9.94 -2.75
N ARG A 335 23.19 10.64 -1.77
CA ARG A 335 24.52 11.27 -1.97
C ARG A 335 25.66 10.26 -1.92
N ALA A 336 25.45 9.11 -1.28
CA ALA A 336 26.47 8.06 -1.14
C ALA A 336 26.48 7.06 -2.31
N GLN A 337 25.47 7.10 -3.16
CA GLN A 337 25.37 6.35 -4.42
C GLN A 337 25.93 7.16 -5.61
#